data_29a26de6e25f5cd68d27cbff955d8d69
#
_entry.id   29a26de6e25f5cd68d27cbff955d8d69
#
_cell.length_a   1.000
_cell.length_b   1.000
_cell.length_c   1.000
_cell.angle_alpha   90.00
_cell.angle_beta   90.00
_cell.angle_gamma   90.00
#
_symmetry.space_group_name_H-M   'P 1'
#
loop_
_entity.id
_entity.type
_entity.pdbx_description
1 polymer ?
#
loop_
_entity_poly.entity_id
_entity_poly.type
_entity_poly.pdbx_seq_one_letter_code
_entity_poly.pdbx_strand_id
1 'polypeptide(L)'
;MNWILDGAVAAVILGCAVAAWRKGLIRAVLGFLPMALALLGTKAVSPFIGRFLRETILFDKMSDAIQTSMGLDTALQEGAMQTQTALIEVMPLPEFLKEALLENNNPVIYQLLHAESLKEYIAGYLANVCINVMSVAAAFVLIYIVVKVVINALHLLSLIHISEPTRRS
;
A
#
# COMPACT_ATOMS: atom_id res chain seq x y z
N MET A 1 -23.21 -6.91 5.35
CA MET A 1 -23.01 -8.20 6.07
C MET A 1 -21.56 -8.30 6.52
N ASN A 2 -21.21 -7.50 7.54
CA ASN A 2 -19.79 -7.33 7.95
C ASN A 2 -19.56 -7.73 9.43
N TRP A 3 -20.46 -8.54 9.99
CA TRP A 3 -20.40 -8.94 11.41
C TRP A 3 -19.11 -9.67 11.78
N ILE A 4 -18.53 -10.41 10.83
CA ILE A 4 -17.24 -11.09 11.03
C ILE A 4 -16.11 -10.06 11.11
N LEU A 5 -16.15 -9.06 10.24
CA LEU A 5 -15.15 -7.99 10.22
C LEU A 5 -15.27 -7.11 11.47
N ASP A 6 -16.48 -6.71 11.84
CA ASP A 6 -16.75 -5.92 13.04
C ASP A 6 -16.37 -6.70 14.31
N GLY A 7 -16.66 -8.00 14.35
CA GLY A 7 -16.24 -8.89 15.43
C GLY A 7 -14.73 -9.05 15.53
N ALA A 8 -14.03 -9.16 14.40
CA ALA A 8 -12.57 -9.21 14.37
C ALA A 8 -11.95 -7.89 14.85
N VAL A 9 -12.47 -6.76 14.39
CA VAL A 9 -12.02 -5.42 14.84
C VAL A 9 -12.26 -5.23 16.33
N ALA A 10 -13.44 -5.58 16.83
CA ALA A 10 -13.76 -5.52 18.26
C ALA A 10 -12.84 -6.41 19.10
N ALA A 11 -12.55 -7.63 18.65
CA ALA A 11 -11.63 -8.55 19.33
C ALA A 11 -10.20 -7.99 19.40
N VAL A 12 -9.71 -7.38 18.32
CA VAL A 12 -8.39 -6.71 18.29
C VAL A 12 -8.36 -5.54 19.26
N ILE A 13 -9.37 -4.68 19.26
CA ILE A 13 -9.46 -3.51 20.16
C ILE A 13 -9.48 -3.97 21.62
N LEU A 14 -10.29 -4.97 21.97
CA LEU A 14 -10.36 -5.52 23.32
C LEU A 14 -9.06 -6.18 23.74
N GLY A 15 -8.42 -6.94 22.85
CA GLY A 15 -7.11 -7.53 23.08
C GLY A 15 -6.04 -6.48 23.35
N CYS A 16 -6.01 -5.40 22.58
CA CYS A 16 -5.11 -4.26 22.79
C CYS A 16 -5.41 -3.54 24.10
N ALA A 17 -6.68 -3.33 24.48
CA ALA A 17 -7.07 -2.70 25.72
C ALA A 17 -6.63 -3.51 26.96
N VAL A 18 -6.82 -4.82 26.94
CA VAL A 18 -6.36 -5.72 28.02
C VAL A 18 -4.83 -5.76 28.12
N ALA A 19 -4.14 -5.80 26.99
CA ALA A 19 -2.67 -5.75 26.96
C ALA A 19 -2.13 -4.40 27.48
N ALA A 20 -2.80 -3.30 27.14
CA ALA A 20 -2.47 -1.95 27.59
C ALA A 20 -2.65 -1.81 29.12
N TRP A 21 -3.73 -2.35 29.66
CA TRP A 21 -3.96 -2.35 31.12
C TRP A 21 -2.84 -3.06 31.90
N ARG A 22 -2.38 -4.19 31.38
CA ARG A 22 -1.30 -4.99 32.03
C ARG A 22 0.09 -4.34 31.97
N LYS A 23 0.38 -3.54 30.94
CA LYS A 23 1.71 -2.92 30.72
C LYS A 23 1.83 -1.46 31.16
N GLY A 24 0.76 -0.91 31.69
CA GLY A 24 0.65 0.53 31.97
C GLY A 24 0.31 1.32 30.71
N LEU A 25 -0.71 2.14 30.79
CA LEU A 25 -1.30 2.88 29.68
C LEU A 25 -0.27 3.70 28.88
N ILE A 26 0.66 4.34 29.58
CA ILE A 26 1.69 5.20 28.97
C ILE A 26 2.63 4.37 28.08
N ARG A 27 3.07 3.21 28.54
CA ARG A 27 3.98 2.34 27.79
C ARG A 27 3.28 1.74 26.56
N ALA A 28 1.99 1.42 26.70
CA ALA A 28 1.18 0.93 25.58
C ALA A 28 0.97 2.02 24.52
N VAL A 29 0.63 3.25 24.92
CA VAL A 29 0.46 4.40 24.00
C VAL A 29 1.77 4.69 23.27
N LEU A 30 2.89 4.74 23.96
CA LEU A 30 4.20 4.94 23.34
C LEU A 30 4.60 3.79 22.40
N GLY A 31 4.18 2.56 22.69
CA GLY A 31 4.41 1.42 21.82
C GLY A 31 3.56 1.46 20.53
N PHE A 32 2.35 2.01 20.59
CA PHE A 32 1.45 2.13 19.43
C PHE A 32 1.71 3.39 18.59
N LEU A 33 2.27 4.43 19.20
CA LEU A 33 2.49 5.73 18.58
C LEU A 33 3.26 5.66 17.25
N PRO A 34 4.36 4.89 17.10
CA PRO A 34 5.06 4.77 15.82
C PRO A 34 4.19 4.24 14.70
N MET A 35 3.33 3.26 15.00
CA MET A 35 2.42 2.68 14.02
C MET A 35 1.34 3.68 13.59
N ALA A 36 0.75 4.40 14.55
CA ALA A 36 -0.25 5.42 14.26
C ALA A 36 0.32 6.56 13.42
N LEU A 37 1.50 7.06 13.77
CA LEU A 37 2.19 8.09 13.00
C LEU A 37 2.61 7.61 11.62
N ALA A 38 3.04 6.33 11.49
CA ALA A 38 3.35 5.74 10.20
C ALA A 38 2.12 5.68 9.30
N LEU A 39 0.97 5.28 9.81
CA LEU A 39 -0.28 5.25 9.04
C LEU A 39 -0.69 6.64 8.55
N LEU A 40 -0.60 7.65 9.41
CA LEU A 40 -0.93 9.03 9.05
C LEU A 40 0.04 9.60 8.01
N GLY A 41 1.35 9.37 8.21
CA GLY A 41 2.39 9.87 7.33
C GLY A 41 2.44 9.16 5.98
N THR A 42 1.97 7.91 5.89
CA THR A 42 1.95 7.14 4.64
C THR A 42 1.19 7.88 3.54
N LYS A 43 0.07 8.53 3.85
CA LYS A 43 -0.70 9.34 2.88
C LYS A 43 0.13 10.46 2.25
N ALA A 44 1.02 11.07 3.03
CA ALA A 44 1.86 12.17 2.54
C ALA A 44 3.05 11.67 1.72
N VAL A 45 3.65 10.54 2.09
CA VAL A 45 4.90 10.04 1.50
C VAL A 45 4.67 9.09 0.33
N SER A 46 3.60 8.27 0.35
CA SER A 46 3.34 7.28 -0.70
C SER A 46 3.24 7.87 -2.11
N PRO A 47 2.68 9.09 -2.37
CA PRO A 47 2.63 9.64 -3.72
C PRO A 47 4.02 9.93 -4.29
N PHE A 48 4.97 10.35 -3.45
CA PHE A 48 6.35 10.61 -3.87
C PHE A 48 7.06 9.32 -4.26
N ILE A 49 6.92 8.27 -3.43
CA ILE A 49 7.48 6.95 -3.73
C ILE A 49 6.83 6.38 -4.99
N GLY A 50 5.50 6.51 -5.13
CA GLY A 50 4.78 6.03 -6.31
C GLY A 50 5.21 6.71 -7.60
N ARG A 51 5.44 8.02 -7.55
CA ARG A 51 5.97 8.76 -8.71
C ARG A 51 7.37 8.27 -9.08
N PHE A 52 8.25 8.17 -8.08
CA PHE A 52 9.60 7.67 -8.28
C PHE A 52 9.61 6.25 -8.88
N LEU A 53 8.78 5.34 -8.38
CA LEU A 53 8.69 3.97 -8.90
C LEU A 53 8.17 3.92 -10.34
N ARG A 54 7.23 4.80 -10.72
CA ARG A 54 6.71 4.88 -12.10
C ARG A 54 7.74 5.43 -13.10
N GLU A 55 8.60 6.33 -12.66
CA GLU A 55 9.67 6.90 -13.50
C GLU A 55 10.86 5.96 -13.65
N THR A 56 10.88 4.86 -12.90
CA THR A 56 11.90 3.83 -13.03
C THR A 56 11.47 2.74 -14.00
N ILE A 57 12.43 1.98 -14.49
CA ILE A 57 12.24 0.79 -15.34
C ILE A 57 11.33 -0.29 -14.70
N LEU A 58 10.97 -0.11 -13.42
CA LEU A 58 10.13 -1.06 -12.70
C LEU A 58 8.71 -1.11 -13.28
N PHE A 59 8.14 0.04 -13.67
CA PHE A 59 6.80 0.11 -14.27
C PHE A 59 6.74 -0.70 -15.57
N ASP A 60 7.71 -0.47 -16.47
CA ASP A 60 7.78 -1.17 -17.77
C ASP A 60 7.94 -2.68 -17.58
N LYS A 61 8.87 -3.08 -16.71
CA LYS A 61 9.07 -4.50 -16.40
C LYS A 61 7.84 -5.17 -15.77
N MET A 62 7.11 -4.47 -14.93
CA MET A 62 5.87 -4.98 -14.34
C MET A 62 4.78 -5.10 -15.40
N SER A 63 4.63 -4.11 -16.25
CA SER A 63 3.68 -4.15 -17.36
C SER A 63 3.98 -5.32 -18.30
N ASP A 64 5.22 -5.50 -18.70
CA ASP A 64 5.67 -6.61 -19.56
C ASP A 64 5.45 -7.98 -18.90
N ALA A 65 5.77 -8.09 -17.61
CA ALA A 65 5.57 -9.32 -16.85
C ALA A 65 4.08 -9.68 -16.74
N ILE A 66 3.21 -8.70 -16.55
CA ILE A 66 1.75 -8.90 -16.52
C ILE A 66 1.25 -9.33 -17.89
N GLN A 67 1.68 -8.69 -18.97
CA GLN A 67 1.30 -9.06 -20.33
C GLN A 67 1.65 -10.52 -20.62
N THR A 68 2.88 -10.92 -20.27
CA THR A 68 3.38 -12.27 -20.49
C THR A 68 2.68 -13.30 -19.61
N SER A 69 2.53 -13.00 -18.31
CA SER A 69 1.95 -13.93 -17.33
C SER A 69 0.47 -14.20 -17.56
N MET A 70 -0.26 -13.22 -18.05
CA MET A 70 -1.69 -13.34 -18.32
C MET A 70 -1.98 -13.84 -19.74
N GLY A 71 -0.97 -14.06 -20.58
CA GLY A 71 -1.15 -14.51 -21.95
C GLY A 71 -2.03 -13.55 -22.78
N LEU A 72 -1.94 -12.24 -22.52
CA LEU A 72 -2.81 -11.24 -23.14
C LEU A 72 -2.70 -11.24 -24.67
N ASP A 73 -1.56 -11.64 -25.22
CA ASP A 73 -1.37 -11.76 -26.66
C ASP A 73 -2.26 -12.83 -27.28
N THR A 74 -2.35 -14.01 -26.63
CA THR A 74 -3.16 -15.14 -27.09
C THR A 74 -4.66 -14.88 -26.84
N ALA A 75 -5.01 -14.40 -25.66
CA ALA A 75 -6.40 -14.12 -25.29
C ALA A 75 -7.06 -13.07 -26.19
N LEU A 76 -6.30 -12.04 -26.60
CA LEU A 76 -6.79 -10.99 -27.49
C LEU A 76 -6.84 -11.42 -28.97
N GLN A 77 -5.98 -12.33 -29.40
CA GLN A 77 -6.04 -12.90 -30.74
C GLN A 77 -7.23 -13.85 -30.91
N GLU A 78 -7.50 -14.67 -29.91
CA GLU A 78 -8.67 -15.58 -29.91
C GLU A 78 -9.99 -14.83 -29.70
N GLY A 79 -9.97 -13.71 -29.01
CA GLY A 79 -11.15 -12.88 -28.72
C GLY A 79 -11.43 -11.76 -29.71
N ALA A 80 -10.83 -11.75 -30.89
CA ALA A 80 -10.94 -10.67 -31.89
C ALA A 80 -12.38 -10.30 -32.30
N MET A 81 -13.37 -11.15 -32.01
CA MET A 81 -14.80 -10.91 -32.22
C MET A 81 -15.59 -10.55 -30.93
N GLN A 82 -14.93 -10.56 -29.77
CA GLN A 82 -15.61 -10.24 -28.51
C GLN A 82 -15.47 -8.76 -28.18
N THR A 83 -16.49 -8.23 -27.51
CA THR A 83 -16.40 -6.86 -26.96
C THR A 83 -15.31 -6.79 -25.88
N GLN A 84 -14.66 -5.63 -25.75
CA GLN A 84 -13.62 -5.41 -24.71
C GLN A 84 -14.10 -5.76 -23.31
N THR A 85 -15.38 -5.53 -23.03
CA THR A 85 -16.04 -5.89 -21.76
C THR A 85 -16.01 -7.41 -21.53
N ALA A 86 -16.40 -8.20 -22.55
CA ALA A 86 -16.42 -9.65 -22.44
C ALA A 86 -15.01 -10.26 -22.21
N LEU A 87 -13.99 -9.64 -22.82
CA LEU A 87 -12.60 -10.06 -22.59
C LEU A 87 -12.14 -9.83 -21.16
N ILE A 88 -12.45 -8.67 -20.55
CA ILE A 88 -12.12 -8.37 -19.17
C ILE A 88 -12.85 -9.30 -18.21
N GLU A 89 -14.13 -9.61 -18.48
CA GLU A 89 -14.95 -10.51 -17.65
C GLU A 89 -14.41 -11.93 -17.57
N VAL A 90 -13.85 -12.44 -18.65
CA VAL A 90 -13.31 -13.83 -18.71
C VAL A 90 -11.93 -13.95 -18.08
N MET A 91 -11.22 -12.83 -17.83
CA MET A 91 -9.89 -12.87 -17.25
C MET A 91 -9.88 -13.47 -15.83
N PRO A 92 -8.81 -14.20 -15.45
CA PRO A 92 -8.64 -14.77 -14.12
C PRO A 92 -8.24 -13.69 -13.09
N LEU A 93 -9.03 -12.62 -12.98
CA LEU A 93 -8.83 -11.50 -12.06
C LEU A 93 -9.91 -11.51 -10.96
N PRO A 94 -9.59 -11.03 -9.76
CA PRO A 94 -10.58 -10.73 -8.75
C PRO A 94 -11.63 -9.74 -9.25
N GLU A 95 -12.89 -9.91 -8.83
CA GLU A 95 -14.03 -9.13 -9.33
C GLU A 95 -13.83 -7.62 -9.21
N PHE A 96 -13.29 -7.15 -8.06
CA PHE A 96 -13.02 -5.72 -7.86
C PHE A 96 -12.02 -5.13 -8.86
N LEU A 97 -11.08 -5.93 -9.40
CA LEU A 97 -10.16 -5.48 -10.45
C LEU A 97 -10.82 -5.45 -11.81
N LYS A 98 -11.72 -6.39 -12.10
CA LYS A 98 -12.51 -6.37 -13.35
C LYS A 98 -13.43 -5.16 -13.39
N GLU A 99 -14.17 -4.90 -12.32
CA GLU A 99 -15.02 -3.72 -12.19
C GLU A 99 -14.20 -2.43 -12.37
N ALA A 100 -13.04 -2.34 -11.71
CA ALA A 100 -12.17 -1.18 -11.83
C ALA A 100 -11.62 -1.00 -13.25
N LEU A 101 -11.28 -2.08 -13.96
CA LEU A 101 -10.85 -2.03 -15.35
C LEU A 101 -11.98 -1.58 -16.26
N LEU A 102 -13.21 -2.08 -16.06
CA LEU A 102 -14.37 -1.70 -16.86
C LEU A 102 -14.77 -0.24 -16.64
N GLU A 103 -14.80 0.21 -15.39
CA GLU A 103 -15.16 1.59 -15.04
C GLU A 103 -14.14 2.60 -15.58
N ASN A 104 -12.86 2.23 -15.59
CA ASN A 104 -11.77 3.09 -16.03
C ASN A 104 -11.39 2.89 -17.52
N ASN A 105 -12.12 2.09 -18.28
CA ASN A 105 -11.90 1.87 -19.70
C ASN A 105 -12.39 3.07 -20.52
N ASN A 106 -11.62 4.15 -20.49
CA ASN A 106 -11.94 5.39 -21.18
C ASN A 106 -10.68 6.03 -21.80
N PRO A 107 -10.83 6.90 -22.83
CA PRO A 107 -9.71 7.49 -23.56
C PRO A 107 -8.73 8.28 -22.69
N VAL A 108 -9.19 8.87 -21.57
CA VAL A 108 -8.34 9.65 -20.66
C VAL A 108 -7.32 8.76 -19.97
N ILE A 109 -7.76 7.59 -19.53
CA ILE A 109 -6.86 6.61 -18.86
C ILE A 109 -5.90 5.99 -19.86
N TYR A 110 -6.33 5.74 -21.11
CA TYR A 110 -5.42 5.27 -22.16
C TYR A 110 -4.28 6.28 -22.40
N GLN A 111 -4.60 7.56 -22.49
CA GLN A 111 -3.58 8.62 -22.63
C GLN A 111 -2.65 8.69 -21.41
N LEU A 112 -3.20 8.58 -20.21
CA LEU A 112 -2.43 8.63 -18.97
C LEU A 112 -1.45 7.45 -18.84
N LEU A 113 -1.84 6.28 -19.32
CA LEU A 113 -1.03 5.06 -19.30
C LEU A 113 -0.15 4.91 -20.56
N HIS A 114 -0.25 5.84 -21.51
CA HIS A 114 0.38 5.74 -22.84
C HIS A 114 0.04 4.42 -23.55
N ALA A 115 -1.19 3.93 -23.37
CA ALA A 115 -1.66 2.68 -23.94
C ALA A 115 -2.34 2.93 -25.30
N GLU A 116 -1.91 2.22 -26.33
CA GLU A 116 -2.49 2.27 -27.67
C GLU A 116 -3.47 1.11 -27.90
N SER A 117 -3.38 0.08 -27.09
CA SER A 117 -4.18 -1.14 -27.18
C SER A 117 -4.83 -1.52 -25.84
N LEU A 118 -5.90 -2.35 -25.91
CA LEU A 118 -6.55 -2.91 -24.72
C LEU A 118 -5.55 -3.71 -23.86
N LYS A 119 -4.63 -4.43 -24.49
CA LYS A 119 -3.56 -5.17 -23.84
C LYS A 119 -2.68 -4.25 -22.98
N GLU A 120 -2.19 -3.19 -23.55
CA GLU A 120 -1.35 -2.20 -22.86
C GLU A 120 -2.11 -1.50 -21.76
N TYR A 121 -3.40 -1.18 -22.00
CA TYR A 121 -4.28 -0.61 -20.99
C TYR A 121 -4.39 -1.53 -19.77
N ILE A 122 -4.74 -2.80 -19.97
CA ILE A 122 -4.91 -3.76 -18.87
C ILE A 122 -3.60 -3.93 -18.11
N ALA A 123 -2.50 -4.17 -18.82
CA ALA A 123 -1.20 -4.36 -18.21
C ALA A 123 -0.70 -3.11 -17.46
N GLY A 124 -0.81 -1.94 -18.07
CA GLY A 124 -0.43 -0.67 -17.47
C GLY A 124 -1.29 -0.31 -16.26
N TYR A 125 -2.60 -0.58 -16.33
CA TYR A 125 -3.51 -0.36 -15.21
C TYR A 125 -3.15 -1.25 -14.01
N LEU A 126 -2.97 -2.55 -14.24
CA LEU A 126 -2.58 -3.49 -13.19
C LEU A 126 -1.18 -3.18 -12.63
N ALA A 127 -0.21 -2.83 -13.47
CA ALA A 127 1.11 -2.38 -13.04
C ALA A 127 1.01 -1.14 -12.14
N ASN A 128 0.16 -0.17 -12.50
CA ASN A 128 -0.08 1.03 -11.70
C ASN A 128 -0.71 0.70 -10.34
N VAL A 129 -1.66 -0.23 -10.28
CA VAL A 129 -2.25 -0.71 -9.02
C VAL A 129 -1.18 -1.36 -8.14
N CYS A 130 -0.35 -2.23 -8.70
CA CYS A 130 0.76 -2.87 -7.98
C CYS A 130 1.76 -1.84 -7.42
N ILE A 131 2.16 -0.86 -8.23
CA ILE A 131 3.06 0.23 -7.79
C ILE A 131 2.42 1.04 -6.67
N ASN A 132 1.13 1.33 -6.74
CA ASN A 132 0.44 2.04 -5.66
C ASN A 132 0.49 1.26 -4.35
N VAL A 133 0.21 -0.04 -4.38
CA VAL A 133 0.30 -0.91 -3.20
C VAL A 133 1.72 -0.96 -2.65
N MET A 134 2.72 -1.14 -3.52
CA MET A 134 4.14 -1.13 -3.13
C MET A 134 4.56 0.20 -2.53
N SER A 135 4.11 1.32 -3.10
CA SER A 135 4.42 2.66 -2.62
C SER A 135 3.85 2.92 -1.22
N VAL A 136 2.62 2.48 -0.98
CA VAL A 136 1.98 2.57 0.35
C VAL A 136 2.73 1.72 1.36
N ALA A 137 3.07 0.48 1.01
CA ALA A 137 3.83 -0.41 1.90
C ALA A 137 5.24 0.15 2.21
N ALA A 138 5.96 0.60 1.19
CA ALA A 138 7.29 1.20 1.35
C ALA A 138 7.25 2.47 2.19
N ALA A 139 6.28 3.37 1.95
CA ALA A 139 6.07 4.58 2.73
C ALA A 139 5.80 4.26 4.21
N PHE A 140 4.93 3.28 4.47
CA PHE A 140 4.61 2.85 5.82
C PHE A 140 5.85 2.35 6.56
N VAL A 141 6.61 1.44 5.95
CA VAL A 141 7.83 0.88 6.56
C VAL A 141 8.87 1.97 6.81
N LEU A 142 9.09 2.86 5.85
CA LEU A 142 10.05 3.95 5.97
C LEU A 142 9.70 4.87 7.13
N ILE A 143 8.45 5.35 7.20
CA ILE A 143 8.01 6.25 8.27
C ILE A 143 8.04 5.54 9.62
N TYR A 144 7.60 4.28 9.68
CA TYR A 144 7.63 3.49 10.90
C TYR A 144 9.07 3.39 11.47
N ILE A 145 10.05 3.11 10.61
CA ILE A 145 11.46 3.05 11.01
C ILE A 145 11.94 4.41 11.51
N VAL A 146 11.69 5.49 10.77
CA VAL A 146 12.10 6.85 11.14
C VAL A 146 11.51 7.25 12.48
N VAL A 147 10.21 7.08 12.66
CA VAL A 147 9.53 7.43 13.92
C VAL A 147 10.06 6.61 15.08
N LYS A 148 10.28 5.31 14.88
CA LYS A 148 10.84 4.43 15.91
C LYS A 148 12.25 4.83 16.32
N VAL A 149 13.10 5.21 15.37
CA VAL A 149 14.45 5.71 15.63
C VAL A 149 14.40 7.02 16.43
N VAL A 150 13.53 7.96 16.03
CA VAL A 150 13.35 9.23 16.74
C VAL A 150 12.88 9.02 18.17
N ILE A 151 11.87 8.17 18.40
CA ILE A 151 11.38 7.88 19.74
C ILE A 151 12.46 7.22 20.60
N ASN A 152 13.24 6.29 20.06
CA ASN A 152 14.33 5.66 20.78
C ASN A 152 15.44 6.66 21.13
N ALA A 153 15.79 7.55 20.21
CA ALA A 153 16.79 8.62 20.45
C ALA A 153 16.32 9.58 21.57
N LEU A 154 15.06 10.00 21.56
CA LEU A 154 14.49 10.84 22.60
C LEU A 154 14.47 10.13 23.97
N HIS A 155 14.21 8.82 23.99
CA HIS A 155 14.25 8.04 25.23
C HIS A 155 15.66 7.95 25.81
N LEU A 156 16.68 7.75 24.97
CA LEU A 156 18.07 7.74 25.38
C LEU A 156 18.51 9.11 25.93
N LEU A 157 18.14 10.22 25.28
CA LEU A 157 18.43 11.58 25.75
C LEU A 157 17.78 11.87 27.10
N SER A 158 16.55 11.41 27.32
CA SER A 158 15.85 11.54 28.60
C SER A 158 16.56 10.78 29.73
N LEU A 159 17.09 9.59 29.45
CA LEU A 159 17.85 8.81 30.43
C LEU A 159 19.18 9.46 30.79
N ILE A 160 19.88 10.07 29.84
CA ILE A 160 21.15 10.76 30.06
C ILE A 160 20.93 12.01 30.95
N HIS A 161 19.83 12.74 30.72
CA HIS A 161 19.53 13.95 31.49
C HIS A 161 19.13 13.67 32.95
N ILE A 162 18.57 12.48 33.23
CA ILE A 162 18.19 12.07 34.60
C ILE A 162 19.41 11.50 35.37
N SER A 163 20.45 11.05 34.66
CA SER A 163 21.63 10.45 35.28
C SER A 163 22.75 11.45 35.63
N GLU A 164 22.57 12.75 35.44
CA GLU A 164 23.50 13.75 35.95
C GLU A 164 23.26 13.93 37.47
N PRO A 165 24.07 13.30 38.34
CA PRO A 165 23.96 13.56 39.76
C PRO A 165 24.41 15.02 39.99
N THR A 166 23.53 15.81 40.58
CA THR A 166 23.85 17.12 41.15
C THR A 166 25.09 17.00 42.02
N ARG A 167 26.25 17.19 41.43
CA ARG A 167 27.50 17.44 42.13
C ARG A 167 27.43 18.87 42.65
N ARG A 168 26.74 19.09 43.77
CA ARG A 168 26.91 20.25 44.62
C ARG A 168 27.56 19.80 45.92
N SER A 169 28.88 19.96 45.99
CA SER A 169 29.64 20.15 47.24
C SER A 169 29.45 21.57 47.68
#